data_bdbe6b005161255272ec3fd5b7b5edea
#
_entry.id   bdbe6b005161255272ec3fd5b7b5edea
#
_cell.length_a   1.000
_cell.length_b   1.000
_cell.length_c   1.000
_cell.angle_alpha   90.00
_cell.angle_beta   90.00
_cell.angle_gamma   90.00
#
_symmetry.space_group_name_H-M   'P 1'
#
loop_
_entity.id
_entity.type
_entity.pdbx_description
1 polymer ?
#
loop_
_entity_poly.entity_id
_entity_poly.type
_entity_poly.pdbx_seq_one_letter_code
_entity_poly.pdbx_strand_id
1 'polypeptide(L)'
;LANRDPRRGEAHDNFLTRIELDAHSFDLLARGDLGPESVPPAGAVVRLKGTANLSTGGTATDVTAEVHPHVRRMCERASRLVGLDIMGLDIVAPHLRQPLRETRGGVVEVNAAPGLRMHAQPSSGRPLNVGGPIIDMLFPNRQDGRIPVVAVTGTNGKTTTVRIISHILRAHGARVGLATTTGVEIDGDPTLEGDYSGPDGARVVLGDPIVDHAVLEVARGGILRRGLGFDRCDVGVFLNVASDHLGEGGIETLEDLADLKAVVVENVARNGTAVLNADDDLVHGYRSQLHSRVTLFSLDGDSPRIAEHVQRSGRAVTLSGNMVVVRDANGDEMVGDVRDFPVTFQGQARFNVQNVLAAVAACHALGVPCDTIRRALEQLQSSPDQLPGRLNLVEMEGYKVLVDYGHNVPALLALAPVVSSLAQGRVVAMCNASGNRRDADIFAFGQTIAQMYDHVVLCDPDPRGRAPGETMRMVREGAVAGGLDEGHLEMAESEADAIRRALELAEPGDLVVLQVDDIKQAFALLEEARGAHGASRPQRRPRPRAERGEPDDPPAANGTAEAMARSGGL
;
A
#
# COMPACT_ATOMS: atom_id res chain seq x y z
N LEU A 1 52.68 -23.12 1.91
CA LEU A 1 52.78 -22.70 0.51
C LEU A 1 51.39 -22.35 -0.07
N ALA A 2 50.41 -23.26 0.04
CA ALA A 2 49.09 -23.01 -0.54
C ALA A 2 48.42 -21.68 -0.07
N ASN A 3 48.56 -21.35 1.23
CA ASN A 3 48.00 -20.11 1.79
C ASN A 3 48.79 -18.82 1.42
N ARG A 4 49.88 -18.95 0.65
CA ARG A 4 50.59 -17.77 0.08
C ARG A 4 49.92 -17.27 -1.21
N ASP A 5 48.96 -18.02 -1.77
CA ASP A 5 48.15 -17.53 -2.90
C ASP A 5 47.36 -16.28 -2.47
N PRO A 6 47.55 -15.11 -3.10
CA PRO A 6 46.89 -13.86 -2.72
C PRO A 6 45.37 -13.89 -2.86
N ARG A 7 44.82 -14.86 -3.59
CA ARG A 7 43.37 -15.10 -3.72
C ARG A 7 42.76 -15.77 -2.49
N ARG A 8 43.58 -16.30 -1.56
CA ARG A 8 43.13 -16.97 -0.33
C ARG A 8 42.98 -15.96 0.81
N GLY A 9 41.83 -15.97 1.46
CA GLY A 9 41.55 -15.15 2.61
C GLY A 9 40.61 -15.81 3.60
N GLU A 10 40.27 -15.10 4.65
CA GLU A 10 39.30 -15.51 5.66
C GLU A 10 37.90 -15.21 5.17
N ALA A 11 36.93 -16.09 5.47
CA ALA A 11 35.52 -15.97 5.10
C ALA A 11 35.19 -16.10 3.60
N HIS A 12 33.91 -15.94 3.28
CA HIS A 12 33.34 -16.16 1.94
C HIS A 12 33.59 -15.02 0.95
N ASP A 13 34.17 -13.91 1.39
CA ASP A 13 34.42 -12.71 0.56
C ASP A 13 35.64 -12.83 -0.35
N ASN A 14 36.45 -13.85 -0.15
CA ASN A 14 37.62 -14.13 -0.95
C ASN A 14 37.37 -15.23 -2.00
N PHE A 15 38.12 -15.17 -3.11
CA PHE A 15 37.98 -16.16 -4.20
C PHE A 15 38.29 -17.59 -3.76
N LEU A 16 39.28 -17.75 -2.89
CA LEU A 16 39.67 -19.02 -2.25
C LEU A 16 39.70 -18.85 -0.74
N THR A 17 39.30 -19.87 -0.03
CA THR A 17 39.39 -19.91 1.43
C THR A 17 40.77 -20.38 1.89
N ARG A 18 41.28 -19.81 2.96
CA ARG A 18 42.52 -20.31 3.64
C ARG A 18 42.31 -21.75 4.06
N ILE A 19 43.37 -22.54 3.89
CA ILE A 19 43.41 -23.93 4.38
C ILE A 19 43.84 -23.89 5.85
N GLU A 20 42.96 -24.32 6.72
CA GLU A 20 43.27 -24.53 8.13
C GLU A 20 43.61 -26.00 8.35
N LEU A 21 44.72 -26.25 9.05
CA LEU A 21 45.13 -27.61 9.42
C LEU A 21 44.49 -27.95 10.76
N ASP A 22 43.54 -28.84 10.73
CA ASP A 22 42.84 -29.41 11.88
C ASP A 22 43.33 -30.83 12.21
N ALA A 23 42.76 -31.43 13.24
CA ALA A 23 43.12 -32.81 13.67
C ALA A 23 43.01 -33.83 12.50
N HIS A 24 41.97 -33.66 11.63
CA HIS A 24 41.80 -34.53 10.46
C HIS A 24 42.91 -34.31 9.41
N SER A 25 43.38 -33.08 9.24
CA SER A 25 44.52 -32.78 8.37
C SER A 25 45.82 -33.45 8.89
N PHE A 26 46.03 -33.44 10.18
CA PHE A 26 47.18 -34.11 10.78
C PHE A 26 47.12 -35.64 10.67
N ASP A 27 45.94 -36.24 10.80
CA ASP A 27 45.71 -37.66 10.54
C ASP A 27 46.02 -38.05 9.07
N LEU A 28 45.60 -37.21 8.13
CA LEU A 28 45.89 -37.44 6.69
C LEU A 28 47.37 -37.36 6.38
N LEU A 29 48.08 -36.41 6.99
CA LEU A 29 49.53 -36.30 6.87
C LEU A 29 50.23 -37.54 7.45
N ALA A 30 49.84 -37.97 8.67
CA ALA A 30 50.42 -39.15 9.34
C ALA A 30 50.23 -40.46 8.52
N ARG A 31 49.09 -40.63 7.85
CA ARG A 31 48.87 -41.77 6.94
C ARG A 31 49.80 -41.80 5.73
N GLY A 32 50.43 -40.66 5.40
CA GLY A 32 51.44 -40.53 4.35
C GLY A 32 52.86 -40.43 4.87
N ASP A 33 53.09 -40.83 6.12
CA ASP A 33 54.39 -40.73 6.83
C ASP A 33 54.95 -39.30 6.85
N LEU A 34 54.03 -38.29 6.90
CA LEU A 34 54.34 -36.86 6.93
C LEU A 34 53.86 -36.24 8.25
N GLY A 35 54.57 -35.24 8.73
CA GLY A 35 54.19 -34.40 9.86
C GLY A 35 54.03 -32.94 9.45
N PRO A 36 53.61 -32.05 10.38
CA PRO A 36 53.41 -30.62 10.08
C PRO A 36 54.65 -29.91 9.55
N GLU A 37 55.82 -30.35 9.94
CA GLU A 37 57.12 -29.79 9.54
C GLU A 37 57.79 -30.53 8.39
N SER A 38 57.13 -31.58 7.85
CA SER A 38 57.70 -32.36 6.75
C SER A 38 57.79 -31.54 5.48
N VAL A 39 58.90 -31.64 4.75
CA VAL A 39 59.10 -31.03 3.43
C VAL A 39 59.00 -32.12 2.36
N PRO A 40 57.87 -32.24 1.67
CA PRO A 40 57.68 -33.24 0.61
C PRO A 40 58.62 -33.01 -0.56
N PRO A 41 59.03 -34.05 -1.32
CA PRO A 41 59.79 -33.86 -2.55
C PRO A 41 59.07 -32.99 -3.56
N ALA A 42 59.85 -32.35 -4.44
CA ALA A 42 59.27 -31.54 -5.51
C ALA A 42 58.32 -32.38 -6.39
N GLY A 43 57.08 -31.89 -6.63
CA GLY A 43 56.07 -32.61 -7.39
C GLY A 43 55.21 -33.59 -6.61
N ALA A 44 55.51 -33.83 -5.32
CA ALA A 44 54.67 -34.69 -4.48
C ALA A 44 53.31 -34.03 -4.21
N VAL A 45 52.24 -34.83 -4.34
CA VAL A 45 50.86 -34.41 -3.99
C VAL A 45 50.55 -34.83 -2.56
N VAL A 46 50.35 -33.84 -1.69
CA VAL A 46 50.02 -34.06 -0.27
C VAL A 46 48.56 -33.73 -0.03
N ARG A 47 47.78 -34.70 0.44
CA ARG A 47 46.37 -34.52 0.77
C ARG A 47 46.25 -33.91 2.16
N LEU A 48 45.62 -32.71 2.26
CA LEU A 48 45.43 -31.97 3.51
C LEU A 48 44.01 -32.03 4.07
N LYS A 49 43.02 -32.31 3.21
CA LYS A 49 41.58 -32.41 3.56
C LYS A 49 40.97 -33.63 2.90
N GLY A 50 39.96 -34.21 3.53
CA GLY A 50 39.17 -35.31 2.98
C GLY A 50 38.09 -34.86 1.99
N THR A 51 37.71 -33.59 2.02
CA THR A 51 36.70 -32.96 1.18
C THR A 51 37.33 -31.94 0.24
N ALA A 52 36.66 -31.66 -0.87
CA ALA A 52 37.08 -30.67 -1.88
C ALA A 52 36.29 -29.35 -1.82
N ASN A 53 35.55 -29.11 -0.75
CA ASN A 53 34.70 -27.91 -0.61
C ASN A 53 35.55 -26.65 -0.65
N LEU A 54 35.09 -25.65 -1.42
CA LEU A 54 35.73 -24.33 -1.51
C LEU A 54 35.85 -23.67 -0.11
N SER A 55 34.83 -23.85 0.73
CA SER A 55 34.80 -23.33 2.10
C SER A 55 35.89 -23.89 3.02
N THR A 56 36.43 -25.05 2.69
CA THR A 56 37.53 -25.71 3.44
C THR A 56 38.89 -25.62 2.74
N GLY A 57 39.00 -24.78 1.70
CA GLY A 57 40.26 -24.56 0.98
C GLY A 57 40.42 -25.36 -0.30
N GLY A 58 39.36 -26.03 -0.77
CA GLY A 58 39.34 -26.72 -2.07
C GLY A 58 39.45 -25.76 -3.26
N THR A 59 39.61 -26.31 -4.45
CA THR A 59 39.72 -25.56 -5.70
C THR A 59 38.64 -26.03 -6.66
N ALA A 60 38.21 -25.12 -7.58
CA ALA A 60 37.25 -25.41 -8.62
C ALA A 60 37.91 -25.29 -9.99
N THR A 61 37.65 -26.24 -10.88
CA THR A 61 38.09 -26.20 -12.28
C THR A 61 36.86 -26.19 -13.18
N ASP A 62 36.80 -25.24 -14.11
CA ASP A 62 35.73 -25.23 -15.12
C ASP A 62 35.95 -26.38 -16.10
N VAL A 63 34.97 -27.27 -16.17
CA VAL A 63 34.92 -28.40 -17.10
C VAL A 63 33.66 -28.38 -17.98
N THR A 64 32.97 -27.24 -18.04
CA THR A 64 31.67 -27.10 -18.74
C THR A 64 31.72 -27.55 -20.19
N ALA A 65 32.80 -27.24 -20.93
CA ALA A 65 32.98 -27.67 -22.32
C ALA A 65 33.21 -29.18 -22.49
N GLU A 66 33.57 -29.86 -21.39
CA GLU A 66 33.88 -31.30 -21.40
C GLU A 66 32.70 -32.19 -21.01
N VAL A 67 31.59 -31.56 -20.54
CA VAL A 67 30.42 -32.29 -20.03
C VAL A 67 29.72 -33.01 -21.18
N HIS A 68 29.60 -34.33 -21.06
CA HIS A 68 28.93 -35.16 -22.05
C HIS A 68 27.46 -34.76 -22.23
N PRO A 69 26.92 -34.71 -23.48
CA PRO A 69 25.53 -34.29 -23.73
C PRO A 69 24.47 -35.07 -22.93
N HIS A 70 24.71 -36.32 -22.63
CA HIS A 70 23.80 -37.12 -21.82
C HIS A 70 23.76 -36.63 -20.38
N VAL A 71 24.91 -36.29 -19.76
CA VAL A 71 24.97 -35.73 -18.40
C VAL A 71 24.27 -34.38 -18.34
N ARG A 72 24.51 -33.51 -19.32
CA ARG A 72 23.83 -32.24 -19.46
C ARG A 72 22.31 -32.41 -19.51
N ARG A 73 21.78 -33.24 -20.39
CA ARG A 73 20.32 -33.50 -20.48
C ARG A 73 19.75 -34.07 -19.18
N MET A 74 20.52 -34.93 -18.50
CA MET A 74 20.12 -35.47 -17.20
C MET A 74 19.94 -34.34 -16.15
N CYS A 75 20.91 -33.43 -16.08
CA CYS A 75 20.83 -32.26 -15.16
C CYS A 75 19.64 -31.35 -15.49
N GLU A 76 19.45 -31.00 -16.76
CA GLU A 76 18.32 -30.21 -17.25
C GLU A 76 16.95 -30.87 -16.93
N ARG A 77 16.89 -32.21 -17.09
CA ARG A 77 15.69 -32.97 -16.71
C ARG A 77 15.45 -33.00 -15.21
N ALA A 78 16.50 -33.14 -14.42
CA ALA A 78 16.39 -33.10 -12.96
C ALA A 78 15.82 -31.76 -12.47
N SER A 79 16.30 -30.63 -13.02
CA SER A 79 15.77 -29.29 -12.74
C SER A 79 14.27 -29.21 -13.00
N ARG A 80 13.81 -29.66 -14.18
CA ARG A 80 12.38 -29.66 -14.53
C ARG A 80 11.53 -30.57 -13.65
N LEU A 81 12.06 -31.72 -13.22
CA LEU A 81 11.34 -32.65 -12.36
C LEU A 81 11.21 -32.14 -10.92
N VAL A 82 12.22 -31.43 -10.42
CA VAL A 82 12.20 -30.81 -9.09
C VAL A 82 11.41 -29.50 -9.12
N GLY A 83 11.27 -28.85 -10.29
CA GLY A 83 10.55 -27.60 -10.45
C GLY A 83 11.36 -26.36 -10.02
N LEU A 84 12.70 -26.43 -10.11
CA LEU A 84 13.60 -25.32 -9.79
C LEU A 84 14.17 -24.70 -11.07
N ASP A 85 14.07 -23.40 -11.20
CA ASP A 85 14.66 -22.65 -12.33
C ASP A 85 16.19 -22.58 -12.22
N ILE A 86 16.71 -22.50 -11.01
CA ILE A 86 18.14 -22.49 -10.67
C ILE A 86 18.40 -23.60 -9.68
N MET A 87 19.33 -24.48 -10.00
CA MET A 87 19.60 -25.65 -9.20
C MET A 87 21.07 -26.08 -9.32
N GLY A 88 21.67 -26.47 -8.21
CA GLY A 88 22.96 -27.15 -8.18
C GLY A 88 22.78 -28.68 -8.08
N LEU A 89 23.53 -29.44 -8.87
CA LEU A 89 23.65 -30.89 -8.69
C LEU A 89 25.07 -31.25 -8.31
N ASP A 90 25.24 -31.87 -7.16
CA ASP A 90 26.52 -32.45 -6.75
C ASP A 90 26.64 -33.86 -7.31
N ILE A 91 27.63 -34.04 -8.20
CA ILE A 91 27.88 -35.29 -8.91
C ILE A 91 29.25 -35.79 -8.55
N VAL A 92 29.33 -37.03 -8.11
CA VAL A 92 30.61 -37.73 -7.87
C VAL A 92 30.85 -38.68 -9.07
N ALA A 93 31.92 -38.43 -9.81
CA ALA A 93 32.33 -39.23 -10.95
C ALA A 93 33.82 -39.04 -11.22
N PRO A 94 34.53 -40.05 -11.83
CA PRO A 94 35.92 -39.87 -12.27
C PRO A 94 36.11 -38.73 -13.25
N HIS A 95 35.13 -38.50 -14.14
CA HIS A 95 35.02 -37.41 -15.10
C HIS A 95 33.60 -37.33 -15.68
N LEU A 96 33.25 -36.20 -16.35
CA LEU A 96 31.93 -35.95 -16.93
C LEU A 96 31.92 -36.11 -18.46
N ARG A 97 32.97 -36.70 -19.08
CA ARG A 97 33.14 -36.88 -20.52
C ARG A 97 32.37 -38.06 -21.10
N GLN A 98 31.75 -38.87 -20.24
CA GLN A 98 30.93 -40.04 -20.58
C GLN A 98 29.64 -40.04 -19.77
N PRO A 99 28.58 -40.79 -20.18
CA PRO A 99 27.40 -40.98 -19.34
C PRO A 99 27.75 -41.52 -17.96
N LEU A 100 27.10 -41.01 -16.87
CA LEU A 100 27.41 -41.39 -15.49
C LEU A 100 27.33 -42.92 -15.26
N ARG A 101 26.39 -43.60 -15.91
CA ARG A 101 26.23 -45.05 -15.82
C ARG A 101 27.49 -45.84 -16.29
N GLU A 102 28.29 -45.27 -17.20
CA GLU A 102 29.48 -45.85 -17.75
C GLU A 102 30.72 -45.59 -16.86
N THR A 103 30.68 -44.49 -16.08
CA THR A 103 31.78 -44.09 -15.22
C THR A 103 31.59 -44.52 -13.75
N ARG A 104 30.50 -45.23 -13.42
CA ARG A 104 30.06 -45.51 -12.04
C ARG A 104 29.85 -44.23 -11.22
N GLY A 105 29.59 -43.11 -11.86
CA GLY A 105 29.25 -41.85 -11.21
C GLY A 105 27.78 -41.79 -10.82
N GLY A 106 27.47 -40.88 -9.89
CA GLY A 106 26.11 -40.65 -9.40
C GLY A 106 25.87 -39.21 -8.92
N VAL A 107 24.61 -38.83 -8.90
CA VAL A 107 24.17 -37.60 -8.24
C VAL A 107 24.08 -37.86 -6.74
N VAL A 108 24.68 -37.00 -5.96
CA VAL A 108 24.72 -37.09 -4.50
C VAL A 108 23.70 -36.16 -3.85
N GLU A 109 23.57 -34.94 -4.39
CA GLU A 109 22.77 -33.90 -3.77
C GLU A 109 22.18 -32.96 -4.83
N VAL A 110 21.02 -32.38 -4.50
CA VAL A 110 20.35 -31.32 -5.26
C VAL A 110 20.19 -30.10 -4.35
N ASN A 111 20.75 -28.98 -4.78
CA ASN A 111 20.77 -27.74 -4.02
C ASN A 111 19.86 -26.69 -4.65
N ALA A 112 18.85 -26.18 -3.90
CA ALA A 112 17.94 -25.13 -4.34
C ALA A 112 18.59 -23.73 -4.39
N ALA A 113 19.66 -23.51 -3.62
CA ALA A 113 20.40 -22.25 -3.59
C ALA A 113 21.89 -22.51 -3.83
N PRO A 114 22.31 -22.83 -5.08
CA PRO A 114 23.70 -23.19 -5.35
C PRO A 114 24.62 -21.97 -5.25
N GLY A 115 25.84 -22.21 -4.76
CA GLY A 115 26.90 -21.19 -4.81
C GLY A 115 27.32 -20.91 -6.25
N LEU A 116 27.45 -19.64 -6.63
CA LEU A 116 27.83 -19.22 -7.98
C LEU A 116 29.32 -18.90 -8.13
N ARG A 117 30.04 -18.74 -7.00
CA ARG A 117 31.43 -18.30 -6.96
C ARG A 117 32.37 -19.18 -7.80
N MET A 118 32.23 -20.52 -7.72
CA MET A 118 33.06 -21.45 -8.46
C MET A 118 32.94 -21.35 -9.97
N HIS A 119 31.80 -20.89 -10.46
CA HIS A 119 31.56 -20.68 -11.88
C HIS A 119 32.05 -19.31 -12.34
N ALA A 120 31.78 -18.26 -11.55
CA ALA A 120 32.22 -16.91 -11.86
C ALA A 120 33.74 -16.74 -11.78
N GLN A 121 34.38 -17.47 -10.86
CA GLN A 121 35.82 -17.37 -10.60
C GLN A 121 36.44 -18.73 -10.24
N PRO A 122 36.55 -19.62 -11.20
CA PRO A 122 37.20 -20.92 -10.98
C PRO A 122 38.70 -20.74 -10.66
N SER A 123 39.27 -21.70 -9.93
CA SER A 123 40.71 -21.72 -9.67
C SER A 123 41.51 -21.97 -10.95
N SER A 124 40.94 -22.72 -11.88
CA SER A 124 41.47 -23.08 -13.18
C SER A 124 40.35 -23.20 -14.20
N GLY A 125 40.62 -22.90 -15.46
CA GLY A 125 39.63 -22.89 -16.54
C GLY A 125 39.07 -21.50 -16.81
N ARG A 126 37.92 -21.42 -17.47
CA ARG A 126 37.32 -20.18 -17.96
C ARG A 126 36.27 -19.66 -17.00
N PRO A 127 36.33 -18.39 -16.55
CA PRO A 127 35.23 -17.76 -15.83
C PRO A 127 33.95 -17.75 -16.67
N LEU A 128 32.82 -18.12 -16.05
CA LEU A 128 31.50 -18.13 -16.69
C LEU A 128 30.61 -17.05 -16.06
N ASN A 129 29.99 -16.24 -16.90
CA ASN A 129 28.95 -15.32 -16.45
C ASN A 129 27.63 -16.08 -16.22
N VAL A 130 27.50 -16.74 -15.06
CA VAL A 130 26.26 -17.43 -14.69
C VAL A 130 25.18 -16.47 -14.19
N GLY A 131 25.57 -15.28 -13.72
CA GLY A 131 24.62 -14.25 -13.24
C GLY A 131 23.80 -13.62 -14.37
N GLY A 132 24.40 -13.40 -15.54
CA GLY A 132 23.70 -12.83 -16.71
C GLY A 132 22.43 -13.60 -17.09
N PRO A 133 22.53 -14.91 -17.41
CA PRO A 133 21.35 -15.74 -17.71
C PRO A 133 20.31 -15.77 -16.58
N ILE A 134 20.71 -15.71 -15.33
CA ILE A 134 19.77 -15.63 -14.18
C ILE A 134 18.99 -14.32 -14.23
N ILE A 135 19.67 -13.19 -14.44
CA ILE A 135 19.01 -11.88 -14.57
C ILE A 135 18.11 -11.85 -15.80
N ASP A 136 18.57 -12.38 -16.94
CA ASP A 136 17.74 -12.44 -18.17
C ASP A 136 16.49 -13.32 -18.00
N MET A 137 16.56 -14.36 -17.17
CA MET A 137 15.42 -15.21 -16.82
C MET A 137 14.43 -14.47 -15.92
N LEU A 138 14.93 -13.77 -14.88
CA LEU A 138 14.11 -13.02 -13.94
C LEU A 138 13.47 -11.77 -14.59
N PHE A 139 14.17 -11.14 -15.53
CA PHE A 139 13.76 -9.92 -16.21
C PHE A 139 13.79 -10.12 -17.75
N PRO A 140 12.85 -10.92 -18.30
CA PRO A 140 12.81 -11.21 -19.73
C PRO A 140 12.60 -9.92 -20.53
N ASN A 141 13.14 -9.89 -21.75
CA ASN A 141 13.06 -8.75 -22.66
C ASN A 141 13.67 -7.44 -22.11
N ARG A 142 14.65 -7.53 -21.19
CA ARG A 142 15.29 -6.38 -20.51
C ARG A 142 14.31 -5.53 -19.71
N GLN A 143 13.26 -6.12 -19.19
CA GLN A 143 12.42 -5.47 -18.20
C GLN A 143 13.27 -5.08 -16.98
N ASP A 144 12.99 -3.94 -16.37
CA ASP A 144 13.72 -3.47 -15.21
C ASP A 144 13.10 -3.92 -13.87
N GLY A 145 12.06 -4.75 -13.93
CA GLY A 145 11.32 -5.27 -12.78
C GLY A 145 10.48 -4.22 -12.06
N ARG A 146 10.28 -3.06 -12.67
CA ARG A 146 9.50 -1.99 -12.07
C ARG A 146 8.03 -2.14 -12.41
N ILE A 147 7.20 -1.76 -11.46
CA ILE A 147 5.77 -1.56 -11.63
C ILE A 147 5.45 -0.06 -11.49
N PRO A 148 4.36 0.45 -12.06
CA PRO A 148 3.90 1.80 -11.82
C PRO A 148 3.65 2.07 -10.34
N VAL A 149 4.22 3.17 -9.83
CA VAL A 149 4.08 3.64 -8.45
C VAL A 149 3.38 4.98 -8.43
N VAL A 150 2.24 5.05 -7.73
CA VAL A 150 1.53 6.29 -7.41
C VAL A 150 1.78 6.61 -5.94
N ALA A 151 2.33 7.77 -5.65
CA ALA A 151 2.57 8.25 -4.30
C ALA A 151 1.75 9.52 -4.02
N VAL A 152 0.99 9.55 -2.94
CA VAL A 152 0.09 10.68 -2.62
C VAL A 152 0.45 11.29 -1.28
N THR A 153 0.70 12.58 -1.28
CA THR A 153 0.94 13.37 -0.07
C THR A 153 0.02 14.59 0.02
N GLY A 154 -0.02 15.20 1.17
CA GLY A 154 -0.82 16.37 1.51
C GLY A 154 -1.09 16.44 3.01
N THR A 155 -1.68 17.51 3.49
CA THR A 155 -2.16 17.56 4.88
C THR A 155 -3.42 16.72 4.99
N ASN A 156 -4.43 16.97 4.20
CA ASN A 156 -5.71 16.25 4.20
C ASN A 156 -5.97 15.56 2.85
N GLY A 157 -6.86 14.57 2.83
CA GLY A 157 -7.33 13.90 1.62
C GLY A 157 -6.50 12.71 1.13
N LYS A 158 -5.32 12.44 1.70
CA LYS A 158 -4.41 11.38 1.25
C LYS A 158 -5.07 10.01 1.15
N THR A 159 -5.61 9.51 2.26
CA THR A 159 -6.24 8.18 2.33
C THR A 159 -7.40 8.05 1.35
N THR A 160 -8.26 9.07 1.27
CA THR A 160 -9.38 9.10 0.32
C THR A 160 -8.87 9.04 -1.11
N THR A 161 -7.87 9.86 -1.47
CA THR A 161 -7.32 9.91 -2.83
C THR A 161 -6.66 8.60 -3.24
N VAL A 162 -5.83 7.97 -2.38
CA VAL A 162 -5.20 6.67 -2.71
C VAL A 162 -6.23 5.57 -2.86
N ARG A 163 -7.30 5.57 -2.07
CA ARG A 163 -8.40 4.61 -2.18
C ARG A 163 -9.21 4.81 -3.47
N ILE A 164 -9.50 6.06 -3.87
CA ILE A 164 -10.13 6.37 -5.16
C ILE A 164 -9.24 5.87 -6.32
N ILE A 165 -7.95 6.17 -6.30
CA ILE A 165 -6.99 5.72 -7.32
C ILE A 165 -6.95 4.20 -7.39
N SER A 166 -6.82 3.51 -6.24
CA SER A 166 -6.81 2.06 -6.16
C SER A 166 -8.08 1.45 -6.76
N HIS A 167 -9.24 2.00 -6.41
CA HIS A 167 -10.54 1.55 -6.94
C HIS A 167 -10.61 1.69 -8.47
N ILE A 168 -10.18 2.83 -9.02
CA ILE A 168 -10.16 3.07 -10.47
C ILE A 168 -9.19 2.11 -11.18
N LEU A 169 -7.98 1.92 -10.65
CA LEU A 169 -6.98 1.02 -11.25
C LEU A 169 -7.45 -0.43 -11.22
N ARG A 170 -8.08 -0.89 -10.13
CA ARG A 170 -8.69 -2.22 -10.07
C ARG A 170 -9.83 -2.39 -11.06
N ALA A 171 -10.69 -1.37 -11.22
CA ALA A 171 -11.73 -1.37 -12.26
C ALA A 171 -11.13 -1.38 -13.69
N HIS A 172 -9.90 -0.90 -13.85
CA HIS A 172 -9.14 -1.01 -15.11
C HIS A 172 -8.49 -2.38 -15.30
N GLY A 173 -8.52 -3.26 -14.31
CA GLY A 173 -7.98 -4.63 -14.36
C GLY A 173 -6.59 -4.78 -13.76
N ALA A 174 -6.08 -3.78 -13.05
CA ALA A 174 -4.81 -3.84 -12.34
C ALA A 174 -4.92 -4.59 -11.01
N ARG A 175 -3.89 -5.33 -10.62
CA ARG A 175 -3.72 -5.90 -9.28
C ARG A 175 -2.96 -4.89 -8.43
N VAL A 176 -3.72 -4.19 -7.60
CA VAL A 176 -3.21 -3.03 -6.87
C VAL A 176 -2.76 -3.42 -5.47
N GLY A 177 -1.52 -3.06 -5.13
CA GLY A 177 -1.07 -2.98 -3.75
C GLY A 177 -1.31 -1.56 -3.21
N LEU A 178 -2.05 -1.44 -2.13
CA LEU A 178 -2.43 -0.20 -1.48
C LEU A 178 -1.85 -0.13 -0.08
N ALA A 179 -1.16 0.96 0.27
CA ALA A 179 -0.69 1.24 1.64
C ALA A 179 -1.28 2.56 2.14
N THR A 180 -1.89 2.52 3.34
CA THR A 180 -2.60 3.64 3.95
C THR A 180 -2.36 3.71 5.47
N THR A 181 -2.93 4.74 6.12
CA THR A 181 -3.02 4.85 7.58
C THR A 181 -3.88 3.76 8.24
N THR A 182 -4.70 3.03 7.48
CA THR A 182 -5.56 1.95 8.00
C THR A 182 -5.00 0.55 7.74
N GLY A 183 -3.97 0.42 6.92
CA GLY A 183 -3.35 -0.86 6.63
C GLY A 183 -2.77 -0.99 5.22
N VAL A 184 -2.44 -2.23 4.88
CA VAL A 184 -2.03 -2.66 3.54
C VAL A 184 -3.10 -3.59 2.96
N GLU A 185 -3.48 -3.34 1.72
CA GLU A 185 -4.37 -4.20 0.93
C GLU A 185 -3.63 -4.68 -0.32
N ILE A 186 -3.73 -5.96 -0.63
CA ILE A 186 -3.21 -6.56 -1.86
C ILE A 186 -4.38 -7.04 -2.70
N ASP A 187 -4.54 -6.46 -3.87
CA ASP A 187 -5.66 -6.70 -4.81
C ASP A 187 -7.06 -6.58 -4.16
N GLY A 188 -7.15 -5.73 -3.13
CA GLY A 188 -8.36 -5.47 -2.37
C GLY A 188 -8.58 -6.35 -1.15
N ASP A 189 -7.71 -7.33 -0.91
CA ASP A 189 -7.74 -8.14 0.29
C ASP A 189 -6.93 -7.46 1.40
N PRO A 190 -7.51 -7.18 2.58
CA PRO A 190 -6.79 -6.67 3.73
C PRO A 190 -5.69 -7.64 4.17
N THR A 191 -4.44 -7.19 4.11
CA THR A 191 -3.26 -8.03 4.39
C THR A 191 -2.61 -7.67 5.72
N LEU A 192 -2.49 -6.39 6.03
CA LEU A 192 -1.94 -5.89 7.29
C LEU A 192 -2.80 -4.75 7.82
N GLU A 193 -2.95 -4.68 9.14
CA GLU A 193 -3.67 -3.61 9.84
C GLU A 193 -2.69 -2.68 10.56
N GLY A 194 -3.03 -1.38 10.64
CA GLY A 194 -2.24 -0.35 11.29
C GLY A 194 -1.79 0.76 10.36
N ASP A 195 -0.98 1.68 10.85
CA ASP A 195 -0.49 2.81 10.06
C ASP A 195 0.70 2.38 9.17
N TYR A 196 0.41 2.22 7.89
CA TYR A 196 1.38 1.92 6.82
C TYR A 196 1.55 3.07 5.83
N SER A 197 1.21 4.30 6.21
CA SER A 197 1.35 5.52 5.38
C SER A 197 2.81 6.02 5.27
N GLY A 198 3.77 5.11 5.19
CA GLY A 198 5.20 5.39 5.15
C GLY A 198 6.01 4.30 4.47
N PRO A 199 7.35 4.31 4.65
CA PRO A 199 8.26 3.42 3.92
C PRO A 199 8.04 1.92 4.18
N ASP A 200 7.50 1.53 5.32
CA ASP A 200 7.21 0.12 5.59
C ASP A 200 6.05 -0.38 4.74
N GLY A 201 4.98 0.44 4.57
CA GLY A 201 3.89 0.13 3.65
C GLY A 201 4.37 0.00 2.20
N ALA A 202 5.23 0.94 1.77
CA ALA A 202 5.82 0.87 0.44
C ALA A 202 6.62 -0.42 0.22
N ARG A 203 7.44 -0.84 1.20
CA ARG A 203 8.22 -2.09 1.12
C ARG A 203 7.35 -3.33 1.05
N VAL A 204 6.27 -3.39 1.83
CA VAL A 204 5.34 -4.53 1.79
C VAL A 204 4.69 -4.63 0.42
N VAL A 205 4.13 -3.53 -0.08
CA VAL A 205 3.44 -3.48 -1.38
C VAL A 205 4.39 -3.80 -2.53
N LEU A 206 5.58 -3.18 -2.57
CA LEU A 206 6.55 -3.39 -3.65
C LEU A 206 7.27 -4.75 -3.58
N GLY A 207 7.22 -5.41 -2.43
CA GLY A 207 7.77 -6.76 -2.25
C GLY A 207 6.81 -7.89 -2.65
N ASP A 208 5.53 -7.60 -2.89
CA ASP A 208 4.55 -8.62 -3.23
C ASP A 208 4.55 -8.91 -4.74
N PRO A 209 4.81 -10.16 -5.17
CA PRO A 209 5.00 -10.50 -6.59
C PRO A 209 3.71 -10.47 -7.43
N ILE A 210 2.53 -10.42 -6.81
CA ILE A 210 1.28 -10.34 -7.57
C ILE A 210 0.88 -8.91 -7.89
N VAL A 211 1.44 -7.92 -7.19
CA VAL A 211 1.17 -6.49 -7.39
C VAL A 211 1.76 -6.03 -8.70
N ASP A 212 0.96 -5.42 -9.55
CA ASP A 212 1.38 -4.80 -10.80
C ASP A 212 1.22 -3.27 -10.83
N HIS A 213 0.54 -2.68 -9.82
CA HIS A 213 0.47 -1.24 -9.56
C HIS A 213 0.53 -0.96 -8.05
N ALA A 214 1.42 -0.08 -7.63
CA ALA A 214 1.52 0.35 -6.23
C ALA A 214 0.85 1.72 -6.03
N VAL A 215 -0.03 1.83 -5.04
CA VAL A 215 -0.67 3.09 -4.64
C VAL A 215 -0.36 3.34 -3.17
N LEU A 216 0.42 4.37 -2.90
CA LEU A 216 1.07 4.60 -1.62
C LEU A 216 0.64 5.94 -1.00
N GLU A 217 0.05 5.88 0.17
CA GLU A 217 -0.12 7.06 1.02
C GLU A 217 1.23 7.42 1.65
N VAL A 218 1.65 8.69 1.53
CA VAL A 218 2.92 9.17 2.05
C VAL A 218 2.67 10.29 3.06
N ALA A 219 2.72 9.91 4.35
CA ALA A 219 2.53 10.83 5.46
C ALA A 219 3.86 11.50 5.88
N ARG A 220 3.75 12.71 6.42
CA ARG A 220 4.86 13.51 6.96
C ARG A 220 5.80 12.71 7.87
N GLY A 221 5.25 11.99 8.83
CA GLY A 221 6.02 11.25 9.83
C GLY A 221 6.89 10.15 9.23
N GLY A 222 6.45 9.53 8.11
CA GLY A 222 7.22 8.54 7.35
C GLY A 222 8.43 9.20 6.70
N ILE A 223 8.21 10.30 5.95
CA ILE A 223 9.27 11.04 5.24
C ILE A 223 10.37 11.47 6.22
N LEU A 224 10.01 12.13 7.33
CA LEU A 224 10.96 12.65 8.30
C LEU A 224 11.83 11.57 8.94
N ARG A 225 11.25 10.41 9.26
CA ARG A 225 11.97 9.40 10.03
C ARG A 225 12.77 8.44 9.17
N ARG A 226 12.28 8.08 7.96
CA ARG A 226 12.83 6.96 7.19
C ARG A 226 12.73 7.13 5.67
N GLY A 227 12.31 8.29 5.18
CA GLY A 227 12.16 8.58 3.75
C GLY A 227 10.92 7.93 3.13
N LEU A 228 10.96 7.70 1.80
CA LEU A 228 9.79 7.29 1.01
C LEU A 228 9.58 5.78 0.95
N GLY A 229 10.64 4.96 1.08
CA GLY A 229 10.60 3.50 0.90
C GLY A 229 10.65 3.05 -0.56
N PHE A 230 10.77 3.98 -1.51
CA PHE A 230 10.98 3.77 -2.94
C PHE A 230 11.97 4.82 -3.48
N ASP A 231 12.62 4.52 -4.61
CA ASP A 231 13.60 5.41 -5.22
C ASP A 231 12.98 6.50 -6.10
N ARG A 232 11.88 6.18 -6.80
CA ARG A 232 11.12 7.09 -7.65
C ARG A 232 9.70 6.56 -7.83
N CYS A 233 8.75 7.46 -8.15
CA CYS A 233 7.39 7.11 -8.55
C CYS A 233 7.09 7.54 -9.99
N ASP A 234 6.06 6.95 -10.58
CA ASP A 234 5.60 7.30 -11.92
C ASP A 234 4.58 8.44 -11.86
N VAL A 235 3.80 8.48 -10.78
CA VAL A 235 2.89 9.58 -10.48
C VAL A 235 3.05 10.01 -9.03
N GLY A 236 3.38 11.27 -8.82
CA GLY A 236 3.42 11.92 -7.50
C GLY A 236 2.26 12.91 -7.37
N VAL A 237 1.45 12.79 -6.33
CA VAL A 237 0.30 13.67 -6.09
C VAL A 237 0.53 14.51 -4.85
N PHE A 238 0.43 15.83 -4.98
CA PHE A 238 0.51 16.76 -3.86
C PHE A 238 -0.81 17.53 -3.72
N LEU A 239 -1.58 17.18 -2.66
CA LEU A 239 -2.96 17.63 -2.52
C LEU A 239 -3.08 19.03 -1.96
N ASN A 240 -2.46 19.28 -0.81
CA ASN A 240 -2.58 20.56 -0.09
C ASN A 240 -1.58 20.67 1.06
N VAL A 241 -1.39 21.90 1.53
CA VAL A 241 -0.63 22.23 2.75
C VAL A 241 -1.51 23.07 3.65
N ALA A 242 -1.73 22.61 4.88
CA ALA A 242 -2.48 23.34 5.88
C ALA A 242 -1.85 23.13 7.27
N SER A 243 -2.19 24.01 8.23
CA SER A 243 -1.66 23.91 9.59
C SER A 243 -2.05 22.58 10.23
N ASP A 244 -1.08 21.70 10.33
CA ASP A 244 -1.19 20.41 10.99
C ASP A 244 0.22 19.90 11.32
N HIS A 245 0.44 19.44 12.57
CA HIS A 245 1.75 18.97 13.05
C HIS A 245 2.89 20.01 12.97
N LEU A 246 2.62 21.28 13.02
CA LEU A 246 3.66 22.30 13.16
C LEU A 246 4.24 22.29 14.59
N GLY A 247 5.52 22.63 14.73
CA GLY A 247 6.26 22.57 15.99
C GLY A 247 6.89 21.22 16.31
N GLU A 248 6.76 20.21 15.40
CA GLU A 248 7.34 18.88 15.59
C GLU A 248 8.44 18.58 14.56
N GLY A 249 9.55 18.00 15.04
CA GLY A 249 10.61 17.47 14.17
C GLY A 249 11.30 18.54 13.33
N GLY A 250 11.34 19.80 13.79
CA GLY A 250 11.96 20.92 13.10
C GLY A 250 11.10 21.54 11.99
N ILE A 251 9.81 21.23 11.93
CA ILE A 251 8.85 21.80 10.98
C ILE A 251 8.04 22.88 11.69
N GLU A 252 8.41 24.13 11.48
CA GLU A 252 7.83 25.27 12.23
C GLU A 252 6.82 26.06 11.39
N THR A 253 6.99 26.10 10.07
CA THR A 253 6.19 26.89 9.14
C THR A 253 5.44 26.01 8.14
N LEU A 254 4.48 26.61 7.42
CA LEU A 254 3.79 25.94 6.31
C LEU A 254 4.72 25.67 5.15
N GLU A 255 5.70 26.55 4.94
CA GLU A 255 6.75 26.40 3.93
C GLU A 255 7.64 25.18 4.23
N ASP A 256 8.10 25.01 5.49
CA ASP A 256 8.85 23.81 5.90
C ASP A 256 8.05 22.53 5.65
N LEU A 257 6.74 22.59 5.96
CA LEU A 257 5.83 21.45 5.74
C LEU A 257 5.62 21.17 4.25
N ALA A 258 5.56 22.23 3.43
CA ALA A 258 5.46 22.12 1.98
C ALA A 258 6.73 21.51 1.38
N ASP A 259 7.92 22.00 1.75
CA ASP A 259 9.22 21.48 1.32
C ASP A 259 9.36 19.99 1.65
N LEU A 260 9.01 19.61 2.87
CA LEU A 260 9.04 18.20 3.27
C LEU A 260 8.13 17.31 2.40
N LYS A 261 6.92 17.77 2.10
CA LYS A 261 5.95 17.01 1.29
C LYS A 261 6.33 17.03 -0.19
N ALA A 262 6.93 18.09 -0.69
CA ALA A 262 7.35 18.25 -2.08
C ALA A 262 8.31 17.15 -2.53
N VAL A 263 9.07 16.54 -1.61
CA VAL A 263 9.95 15.39 -1.89
C VAL A 263 9.23 14.28 -2.66
N VAL A 264 7.92 14.10 -2.47
CA VAL A 264 7.13 13.09 -3.21
C VAL A 264 7.05 13.44 -4.70
N VAL A 265 6.76 14.70 -5.04
CA VAL A 265 6.64 15.15 -6.45
C VAL A 265 7.99 15.43 -7.10
N GLU A 266 9.01 15.77 -6.33
CA GLU A 266 10.40 15.89 -6.80
C GLU A 266 11.00 14.53 -7.19
N ASN A 267 10.52 13.45 -6.53
CA ASN A 267 10.95 12.07 -6.78
C ASN A 267 10.17 11.40 -7.93
N VAL A 268 9.39 12.15 -8.67
CA VAL A 268 8.72 11.64 -9.88
C VAL A 268 9.75 11.42 -10.98
N ALA A 269 9.67 10.26 -11.64
CA ALA A 269 10.51 9.94 -12.79
C ALA A 269 10.37 11.00 -13.90
N ARG A 270 11.44 11.29 -14.66
CA ARG A 270 11.42 12.32 -15.71
C ARG A 270 10.32 12.12 -16.76
N ASN A 271 9.97 10.88 -17.05
CA ASN A 271 8.87 10.49 -17.93
C ASN A 271 7.53 10.32 -17.20
N GLY A 272 7.53 10.47 -15.88
CA GLY A 272 6.35 10.42 -15.03
C GLY A 272 5.56 11.72 -14.99
N THR A 273 4.62 11.83 -14.07
CA THR A 273 3.72 12.99 -13.94
C THR A 273 3.57 13.41 -12.47
N ALA A 274 3.88 14.64 -12.17
CA ALA A 274 3.52 15.29 -10.90
C ALA A 274 2.13 15.90 -11.02
N VAL A 275 1.24 15.56 -10.10
CA VAL A 275 -0.13 16.08 -10.00
C VAL A 275 -0.18 17.10 -8.86
N LEU A 276 -0.44 18.36 -9.18
CA LEU A 276 -0.39 19.48 -8.24
C LEU A 276 -1.72 20.20 -8.14
N ASN A 277 -2.10 20.60 -6.93
CA ASN A 277 -3.25 21.44 -6.66
C ASN A 277 -2.96 22.89 -7.07
N ALA A 278 -3.70 23.41 -8.06
CA ALA A 278 -3.58 24.80 -8.49
C ALA A 278 -4.29 25.79 -7.56
N ASP A 279 -5.18 25.30 -6.69
CA ASP A 279 -5.92 26.13 -5.72
C ASP A 279 -5.10 26.39 -4.44
N ASP A 280 -3.97 25.67 -4.25
CA ASP A 280 -3.06 25.83 -3.12
C ASP A 280 -1.77 26.52 -3.58
N ASP A 281 -1.49 27.71 -3.04
CA ASP A 281 -0.36 28.54 -3.47
C ASP A 281 1.00 27.88 -3.24
N LEU A 282 1.16 27.23 -2.09
CA LEU A 282 2.40 26.54 -1.75
C LEU A 282 2.62 25.35 -2.68
N VAL A 283 1.60 24.53 -2.89
CA VAL A 283 1.69 23.36 -3.80
C VAL A 283 1.96 23.80 -5.24
N HIS A 284 1.21 24.78 -5.73
CA HIS A 284 1.39 25.31 -7.09
C HIS A 284 2.79 25.88 -7.32
N GLY A 285 3.41 26.45 -6.29
CA GLY A 285 4.77 27.04 -6.36
C GLY A 285 5.86 26.07 -6.80
N TYR A 286 5.70 24.75 -6.53
CA TYR A 286 6.69 23.73 -6.94
C TYR A 286 6.67 23.42 -8.43
N ARG A 287 5.62 23.80 -9.17
CA ARG A 287 5.49 23.51 -10.61
C ARG A 287 6.76 23.84 -11.43
N SER A 288 7.42 24.96 -11.14
CA SER A 288 8.58 25.41 -11.90
C SER A 288 9.89 24.70 -11.53
N GLN A 289 9.91 23.95 -10.45
CA GLN A 289 11.09 23.26 -9.92
C GLN A 289 11.16 21.78 -10.38
N LEU A 290 10.04 21.24 -10.89
CA LEU A 290 9.94 19.84 -11.25
C LEU A 290 10.51 19.55 -12.64
N HIS A 291 11.13 18.38 -12.79
CA HIS A 291 11.70 17.89 -14.04
C HIS A 291 10.78 16.90 -14.79
N SER A 292 9.74 16.44 -14.13
CA SER A 292 8.69 15.57 -14.69
C SER A 292 7.64 16.37 -15.44
N ARG A 293 6.73 15.68 -16.11
CA ARG A 293 5.49 16.31 -16.59
C ARG A 293 4.67 16.79 -15.40
N VAL A 294 3.90 17.87 -15.59
CA VAL A 294 3.01 18.38 -14.55
C VAL A 294 1.57 18.32 -15.07
N THR A 295 0.66 17.80 -14.27
CA THR A 295 -0.78 17.93 -14.42
C THR A 295 -1.32 18.75 -13.25
N LEU A 296 -2.03 19.82 -13.51
CA LEU A 296 -2.68 20.61 -12.47
C LEU A 296 -4.11 20.11 -12.23
N PHE A 297 -4.60 20.22 -10.99
CA PHE A 297 -6.03 20.10 -10.73
C PHE A 297 -6.56 21.32 -9.98
N SER A 298 -7.83 21.68 -10.21
CA SER A 298 -8.48 22.84 -9.61
C SER A 298 -10.00 22.66 -9.57
N LEU A 299 -10.63 23.16 -8.52
CA LEU A 299 -12.08 23.31 -8.44
C LEU A 299 -12.61 24.46 -9.33
N ASP A 300 -11.71 25.39 -9.68
CA ASP A 300 -12.02 26.53 -10.55
C ASP A 300 -11.51 26.26 -11.98
N GLY A 301 -12.44 25.93 -12.88
CA GLY A 301 -12.13 25.68 -14.30
C GLY A 301 -11.71 26.91 -15.08
N ASP A 302 -12.02 28.09 -14.57
CA ASP A 302 -11.70 29.38 -15.19
C ASP A 302 -10.43 30.01 -14.58
N SER A 303 -9.76 29.30 -13.68
CA SER A 303 -8.52 29.75 -13.04
C SER A 303 -7.46 30.17 -14.07
N PRO A 304 -6.88 31.38 -13.93
CA PRO A 304 -5.78 31.84 -14.79
C PRO A 304 -4.57 30.88 -14.79
N ARG A 305 -4.33 30.19 -13.67
CA ARG A 305 -3.25 29.18 -13.54
C ARG A 305 -3.49 27.98 -14.45
N ILE A 306 -4.74 27.53 -14.53
CA ILE A 306 -5.15 26.44 -15.42
C ILE A 306 -5.01 26.89 -16.88
N ALA A 307 -5.57 28.06 -17.22
CA ALA A 307 -5.51 28.60 -18.57
C ALA A 307 -4.05 28.76 -19.07
N GLU A 308 -3.18 29.37 -18.27
CA GLU A 308 -1.75 29.52 -18.60
C GLU A 308 -1.05 28.17 -18.78
N HIS A 309 -1.35 27.20 -17.90
CA HIS A 309 -0.73 25.87 -17.94
C HIS A 309 -1.09 25.12 -19.22
N VAL A 310 -2.38 25.13 -19.61
CA VAL A 310 -2.87 24.50 -20.84
C VAL A 310 -2.33 25.20 -22.09
N GLN A 311 -2.24 26.54 -22.11
CA GLN A 311 -1.63 27.28 -23.22
C GLN A 311 -0.15 26.89 -23.45
N ARG A 312 0.55 26.47 -22.41
CA ARG A 312 1.92 25.95 -22.47
C ARG A 312 1.98 24.44 -22.73
N SER A 313 0.94 23.86 -23.28
CA SER A 313 0.81 22.43 -23.56
C SER A 313 0.83 21.53 -22.31
N GLY A 314 0.51 22.09 -21.15
CA GLY A 314 0.26 21.32 -19.92
C GLY A 314 -1.11 20.68 -19.94
N ARG A 315 -1.32 19.76 -19.00
CA ARG A 315 -2.62 19.10 -18.78
C ARG A 315 -3.23 19.55 -17.46
N ALA A 316 -4.54 19.69 -17.42
CA ALA A 316 -5.26 20.00 -16.20
C ALA A 316 -6.50 19.12 -16.05
N VAL A 317 -6.92 18.87 -14.80
CA VAL A 317 -8.20 18.26 -14.46
C VAL A 317 -8.99 19.25 -13.62
N THR A 318 -10.18 19.62 -14.09
CA THR A 318 -10.94 20.71 -13.47
C THR A 318 -12.44 20.51 -13.64
N LEU A 319 -13.23 21.44 -13.14
CA LEU A 319 -14.68 21.46 -13.32
C LEU A 319 -15.07 22.40 -14.47
N SER A 320 -16.02 21.97 -15.28
CA SER A 320 -16.84 22.82 -16.16
C SER A 320 -18.28 22.73 -15.67
N GLY A 321 -18.72 23.71 -14.88
CA GLY A 321 -19.93 23.57 -14.06
C GLY A 321 -19.74 22.43 -13.02
N ASN A 322 -20.55 21.37 -13.12
CA ASN A 322 -20.41 20.17 -12.30
C ASN A 322 -19.65 19.04 -13.02
N MET A 323 -19.27 19.23 -14.28
CA MET A 323 -18.61 18.22 -15.08
C MET A 323 -17.11 18.20 -14.81
N VAL A 324 -16.56 17.05 -14.44
CA VAL A 324 -15.12 16.81 -14.38
C VAL A 324 -14.59 16.68 -15.81
N VAL A 325 -13.59 17.49 -16.14
CA VAL A 325 -12.96 17.49 -17.47
C VAL A 325 -11.45 17.37 -17.36
N VAL A 326 -10.87 16.58 -18.25
CA VAL A 326 -9.44 16.59 -18.53
C VAL A 326 -9.20 17.54 -19.68
N ARG A 327 -8.38 18.56 -19.47
CA ARG A 327 -8.13 19.66 -20.42
C ARG A 327 -6.67 19.68 -20.82
N ASP A 328 -6.40 19.72 -22.12
CA ASP A 328 -5.06 19.93 -22.66
C ASP A 328 -5.12 20.75 -23.97
N ALA A 329 -4.00 20.90 -24.66
CA ALA A 329 -3.92 21.66 -25.92
C ALA A 329 -4.79 21.09 -27.05
N ASN A 330 -5.24 19.84 -26.96
CA ASN A 330 -6.09 19.18 -27.96
C ASN A 330 -7.59 19.39 -27.69
N GLY A 331 -7.95 19.90 -26.53
CA GLY A 331 -9.33 20.16 -26.11
C GLY A 331 -9.67 19.54 -24.75
N ASP A 332 -10.97 19.50 -24.47
CA ASP A 332 -11.53 18.97 -23.22
C ASP A 332 -12.08 17.56 -23.44
N GLU A 333 -11.65 16.61 -22.61
CA GLU A 333 -12.21 15.26 -22.53
C GLU A 333 -13.07 15.17 -21.27
N MET A 334 -14.34 14.78 -21.46
CA MET A 334 -15.33 14.71 -20.37
C MET A 334 -15.15 13.42 -19.58
N VAL A 335 -15.13 13.52 -18.24
CA VAL A 335 -15.10 12.35 -17.35
C VAL A 335 -16.49 12.02 -16.84
N GLY A 336 -17.17 12.94 -16.14
CA GLY A 336 -18.51 12.72 -15.59
C GLY A 336 -18.95 13.86 -14.68
N ASP A 337 -20.22 13.85 -14.28
CA ASP A 337 -20.78 14.84 -13.36
C ASP A 337 -20.45 14.45 -11.90
N VAL A 338 -19.93 15.39 -11.11
CA VAL A 338 -19.61 15.14 -9.69
C VAL A 338 -20.83 14.73 -8.87
N ARG A 339 -22.05 15.08 -9.31
CA ARG A 339 -23.29 14.71 -8.61
C ARG A 339 -23.61 13.22 -8.72
N ASP A 340 -23.07 12.55 -9.75
CA ASP A 340 -23.23 11.11 -9.99
C ASP A 340 -22.17 10.28 -9.25
N PHE A 341 -21.19 10.94 -8.61
CA PHE A 341 -20.13 10.29 -7.83
C PHE A 341 -20.50 10.28 -6.34
N PRO A 342 -20.92 9.13 -5.76
CA PRO A 342 -21.45 9.09 -4.41
C PRO A 342 -20.51 9.65 -3.35
N VAL A 343 -19.19 9.48 -3.55
CA VAL A 343 -18.13 9.97 -2.64
C VAL A 343 -18.14 11.49 -2.48
N THR A 344 -18.73 12.24 -3.42
CA THR A 344 -18.81 13.72 -3.40
C THR A 344 -20.04 14.26 -2.68
N PHE A 345 -20.98 13.40 -2.26
CA PHE A 345 -22.25 13.83 -1.68
C PHE A 345 -22.98 14.83 -2.61
N GLN A 346 -23.23 14.41 -3.85
CA GLN A 346 -23.83 15.24 -4.90
C GLN A 346 -23.06 16.54 -5.19
N GLY A 347 -21.74 16.53 -5.00
CA GLY A 347 -20.85 17.67 -5.19
C GLY A 347 -20.73 18.61 -3.97
N GLN A 348 -21.46 18.34 -2.88
CA GLN A 348 -21.44 19.17 -1.67
C GLN A 348 -20.12 19.00 -0.88
N ALA A 349 -19.54 17.81 -0.85
CA ALA A 349 -18.24 17.56 -0.24
C ALA A 349 -17.11 18.06 -1.17
N ARG A 350 -16.94 19.40 -1.24
CA ARG A 350 -15.97 20.05 -2.13
C ARG A 350 -14.55 19.51 -2.00
N PHE A 351 -14.12 19.15 -0.77
CA PHE A 351 -12.82 18.52 -0.53
C PHE A 351 -12.72 17.12 -1.16
N ASN A 352 -13.83 16.37 -1.22
CA ASN A 352 -13.84 15.09 -1.93
C ASN A 352 -13.90 15.30 -3.46
N VAL A 353 -14.52 16.37 -3.93
CA VAL A 353 -14.41 16.75 -5.35
C VAL A 353 -12.94 17.01 -5.70
N GLN A 354 -12.17 17.73 -4.85
CA GLN A 354 -10.72 17.90 -5.05
C GLN A 354 -9.97 16.57 -5.06
N ASN A 355 -10.28 15.66 -4.13
CA ASN A 355 -9.68 14.33 -4.10
C ASN A 355 -9.99 13.53 -5.38
N VAL A 356 -11.22 13.64 -5.92
CA VAL A 356 -11.62 13.04 -7.19
C VAL A 356 -10.82 13.64 -8.35
N LEU A 357 -10.70 14.98 -8.45
CA LEU A 357 -9.91 15.62 -9.50
C LEU A 357 -8.45 15.15 -9.48
N ALA A 358 -7.83 15.07 -8.30
CA ALA A 358 -6.48 14.57 -8.13
C ALA A 358 -6.34 13.09 -8.55
N ALA A 359 -7.32 12.26 -8.18
CA ALA A 359 -7.34 10.84 -8.56
C ALA A 359 -7.55 10.64 -10.06
N VAL A 360 -8.45 11.42 -10.68
CA VAL A 360 -8.63 11.44 -12.14
C VAL A 360 -7.32 11.81 -12.83
N ALA A 361 -6.65 12.88 -12.37
CA ALA A 361 -5.37 13.31 -12.92
C ALA A 361 -4.29 12.20 -12.83
N ALA A 362 -4.22 11.51 -11.69
CA ALA A 362 -3.28 10.43 -11.48
C ALA A 362 -3.57 9.21 -12.39
N CYS A 363 -4.82 8.76 -12.42
CA CYS A 363 -5.21 7.60 -13.23
C CYS A 363 -5.09 7.89 -14.74
N HIS A 364 -5.49 9.09 -15.16
CA HIS A 364 -5.33 9.53 -16.56
C HIS A 364 -3.85 9.62 -16.97
N ALA A 365 -2.96 10.02 -16.06
CA ALA A 365 -1.51 10.05 -16.31
C ALA A 365 -0.92 8.64 -16.51
N LEU A 366 -1.55 7.61 -15.93
CA LEU A 366 -1.22 6.19 -16.15
C LEU A 366 -1.88 5.59 -17.40
N GLY A 367 -2.67 6.39 -18.15
CA GLY A 367 -3.32 5.96 -19.38
C GLY A 367 -4.68 5.28 -19.19
N VAL A 368 -5.30 5.40 -18.01
CA VAL A 368 -6.67 4.90 -17.80
C VAL A 368 -7.67 5.75 -18.58
N PRO A 369 -8.53 5.15 -19.43
CA PRO A 369 -9.52 5.90 -20.20
C PRO A 369 -10.55 6.60 -19.32
N CYS A 370 -10.99 7.83 -19.69
CA CYS A 370 -11.96 8.61 -18.95
C CYS A 370 -13.29 7.88 -18.71
N ASP A 371 -13.75 7.06 -19.66
CA ASP A 371 -14.96 6.25 -19.49
C ASP A 371 -14.81 5.15 -18.40
N THR A 372 -13.62 4.57 -18.25
CA THR A 372 -13.34 3.63 -17.15
C THR A 372 -13.28 4.36 -15.82
N ILE A 373 -12.64 5.54 -15.78
CA ILE A 373 -12.57 6.38 -14.58
C ILE A 373 -13.98 6.77 -14.14
N ARG A 374 -14.84 7.23 -15.05
CA ARG A 374 -16.23 7.59 -14.77
C ARG A 374 -17.00 6.43 -14.13
N ARG A 375 -17.02 5.27 -14.79
CA ARG A 375 -17.75 4.09 -14.30
C ARG A 375 -17.27 3.63 -12.91
N ALA A 376 -15.98 3.72 -12.66
CA ALA A 376 -15.42 3.40 -11.34
C ALA A 376 -15.89 4.40 -10.27
N LEU A 377 -15.89 5.71 -10.58
CA LEU A 377 -16.32 6.76 -9.65
C LEU A 377 -17.83 6.68 -9.34
N GLU A 378 -18.67 6.34 -10.32
CA GLU A 378 -20.10 6.10 -10.14
C GLU A 378 -20.42 4.93 -9.18
N GLN A 379 -19.50 3.98 -9.06
CA GLN A 379 -19.64 2.79 -8.20
C GLN A 379 -19.01 2.94 -6.81
N LEU A 380 -18.14 3.94 -6.63
CA LEU A 380 -17.43 4.13 -5.37
C LEU A 380 -18.34 4.76 -4.32
N GLN A 381 -18.56 4.04 -3.22
CA GLN A 381 -19.38 4.48 -2.09
C GLN A 381 -18.52 4.98 -0.92
N SER A 382 -19.00 5.99 -0.18
CA SER A 382 -18.45 6.34 1.13
C SER A 382 -18.96 5.32 2.18
N SER A 383 -18.52 4.08 2.07
CA SER A 383 -18.90 2.98 2.97
C SER A 383 -17.72 2.53 3.83
N PRO A 384 -18.00 1.85 4.95
CA PRO A 384 -16.95 1.28 5.81
C PRO A 384 -15.99 0.34 5.09
N ASP A 385 -16.47 -0.35 4.06
CA ASP A 385 -15.66 -1.31 3.28
C ASP A 385 -14.75 -0.62 2.27
N GLN A 386 -15.22 0.45 1.61
CA GLN A 386 -14.49 1.11 0.53
C GLN A 386 -13.68 2.31 1.01
N LEU A 387 -14.26 3.14 1.89
CA LEU A 387 -13.66 4.37 2.43
C LEU A 387 -13.84 4.43 3.96
N PRO A 388 -13.24 3.50 4.73
CA PRO A 388 -13.46 3.43 6.18
C PRO A 388 -13.10 4.76 6.88
N GLY A 389 -14.05 5.28 7.69
CA GLY A 389 -13.87 6.52 8.43
C GLY A 389 -13.73 7.78 7.57
N ARG A 390 -14.26 7.78 6.35
CA ARG A 390 -14.25 8.94 5.45
C ARG A 390 -15.66 9.22 4.96
N LEU A 391 -16.37 10.16 5.65
CA LEU A 391 -17.76 10.53 5.38
C LEU A 391 -18.69 9.32 5.30
N ASN A 392 -18.60 8.38 6.22
CA ASN A 392 -19.52 7.23 6.22
C ASN A 392 -20.84 7.63 6.87
N LEU A 393 -21.89 7.73 6.06
CA LEU A 393 -23.23 8.04 6.54
C LEU A 393 -23.98 6.75 6.88
N VAL A 394 -24.46 6.67 8.10
CA VAL A 394 -25.17 5.52 8.66
C VAL A 394 -26.58 5.96 9.07
N GLU A 395 -27.59 5.31 8.52
CA GLU A 395 -29.00 5.54 8.92
C GLU A 395 -29.31 4.76 10.19
N MET A 396 -29.81 5.45 11.21
CA MET A 396 -30.28 4.87 12.48
C MET A 396 -31.80 5.03 12.60
N GLU A 397 -32.41 4.48 13.65
CA GLU A 397 -33.85 4.62 13.87
C GLU A 397 -34.20 6.05 14.31
N GLY A 398 -34.55 6.88 13.36
CA GLY A 398 -35.01 8.26 13.56
C GLY A 398 -33.93 9.33 13.42
N TYR A 399 -32.67 9.02 13.32
CA TYR A 399 -31.57 9.98 13.15
C TYR A 399 -30.47 9.42 12.23
N LYS A 400 -29.50 10.22 11.90
CA LYS A 400 -28.35 9.84 11.06
C LYS A 400 -27.06 9.97 11.82
N VAL A 401 -26.08 9.11 11.49
CA VAL A 401 -24.72 9.17 12.03
C VAL A 401 -23.73 9.35 10.89
N LEU A 402 -22.90 10.37 10.97
CA LEU A 402 -21.79 10.62 10.06
C LEU A 402 -20.47 10.28 10.76
N VAL A 403 -19.75 9.30 10.27
CA VAL A 403 -18.43 8.89 10.78
C VAL A 403 -17.34 9.47 9.92
N ASP A 404 -16.41 10.22 10.50
CA ASP A 404 -15.26 10.81 9.81
C ASP A 404 -14.01 10.82 10.73
N TYR A 405 -12.83 10.79 10.11
CA TYR A 405 -11.53 10.81 10.81
C TYR A 405 -10.98 12.23 10.99
N GLY A 406 -11.62 13.26 10.42
CA GLY A 406 -11.12 14.63 10.42
C GLY A 406 -10.91 15.21 11.83
N HIS A 407 -9.66 15.52 12.19
CA HIS A 407 -9.26 15.97 13.53
C HIS A 407 -8.39 17.24 13.53
N ASN A 408 -8.51 18.08 12.51
CA ASN A 408 -7.86 19.38 12.45
C ASN A 408 -8.83 20.46 11.94
N VAL A 409 -8.54 21.73 12.25
CA VAL A 409 -9.40 22.87 11.90
C VAL A 409 -9.72 22.92 10.39
N PRO A 410 -8.77 22.79 9.48
CA PRO A 410 -9.08 22.79 8.05
C PRO A 410 -10.03 21.67 7.63
N ALA A 411 -9.92 20.46 8.22
CA ALA A 411 -10.84 19.36 7.95
C ALA A 411 -12.24 19.65 8.46
N LEU A 412 -12.38 20.22 9.67
CA LEU A 412 -13.67 20.66 10.23
C LEU A 412 -14.36 21.68 9.32
N LEU A 413 -13.64 22.73 8.93
CA LEU A 413 -14.17 23.77 8.06
C LEU A 413 -14.61 23.21 6.70
N ALA A 414 -13.88 22.25 6.16
CA ALA A 414 -14.25 21.57 4.94
C ALA A 414 -15.49 20.67 5.12
N LEU A 415 -15.68 20.07 6.29
CA LEU A 415 -16.82 19.21 6.63
C LEU A 415 -18.10 20.01 6.90
N ALA A 416 -18.01 21.24 7.40
CA ALA A 416 -19.16 22.06 7.83
C ALA A 416 -20.30 22.18 6.78
N PRO A 417 -20.05 22.39 5.47
CA PRO A 417 -21.12 22.43 4.47
C PRO A 417 -21.87 21.09 4.33
N VAL A 418 -21.17 19.96 4.46
CA VAL A 418 -21.78 18.62 4.40
C VAL A 418 -22.66 18.39 5.63
N VAL A 419 -22.16 18.70 6.82
CA VAL A 419 -22.90 18.61 8.08
C VAL A 419 -24.17 19.46 7.99
N SER A 420 -24.06 20.73 7.58
CA SER A 420 -25.21 21.63 7.43
C SER A 420 -26.24 21.12 6.42
N SER A 421 -25.82 20.44 5.37
CA SER A 421 -26.74 19.89 4.36
C SER A 421 -27.46 18.62 4.81
N LEU A 422 -26.85 17.84 5.72
CA LEU A 422 -27.41 16.60 6.24
C LEU A 422 -28.27 16.81 7.48
N ALA A 423 -28.00 17.86 8.27
CA ALA A 423 -28.71 18.18 9.49
C ALA A 423 -30.15 18.64 9.20
N GLN A 424 -31.12 18.00 9.85
CA GLN A 424 -32.53 18.38 9.86
C GLN A 424 -32.96 18.90 11.23
N GLY A 425 -32.32 18.40 12.29
CA GLY A 425 -32.47 18.81 13.70
C GLY A 425 -31.14 19.32 14.25
N ARG A 426 -30.89 19.00 15.52
CA ARG A 426 -29.63 19.35 16.19
C ARG A 426 -28.47 18.53 15.62
N VAL A 427 -27.28 19.05 15.78
CA VAL A 427 -26.04 18.32 15.49
C VAL A 427 -25.35 17.96 16.79
N VAL A 428 -25.34 16.69 17.15
CA VAL A 428 -24.62 16.15 18.30
C VAL A 428 -23.28 15.59 17.81
N ALA A 429 -22.18 15.99 18.43
CA ALA A 429 -20.87 15.52 17.99
C ALA A 429 -20.08 14.79 19.08
N MET A 430 -19.36 13.76 18.72
CA MET A 430 -18.23 13.23 19.47
C MET A 430 -16.94 13.71 18.81
N CYS A 431 -16.08 14.35 19.60
CA CYS A 431 -14.84 14.94 19.09
C CYS A 431 -13.64 14.59 19.97
N ASN A 432 -12.50 14.42 19.33
CA ASN A 432 -11.20 14.36 19.95
C ASN A 432 -10.20 15.28 19.22
N ALA A 433 -9.12 15.66 19.90
CA ALA A 433 -7.99 16.36 19.27
C ALA A 433 -6.68 15.67 19.65
N SER A 434 -5.77 15.57 18.71
CA SER A 434 -4.45 14.96 18.95
C SER A 434 -3.61 15.83 19.88
N GLY A 435 -3.10 15.26 20.99
CA GLY A 435 -2.31 15.97 22.01
C GLY A 435 -0.95 16.52 21.52
N ASN A 436 -0.43 16.02 20.41
CA ASN A 436 0.81 16.50 19.80
C ASN A 436 0.63 17.72 18.88
N ARG A 437 -0.41 18.50 19.08
CA ARG A 437 -0.62 19.78 18.39
C ARG A 437 -0.20 20.96 19.30
N ARG A 438 0.05 22.13 18.69
CA ARG A 438 0.29 23.36 19.47
C ARG A 438 -0.97 23.74 20.23
N ASP A 439 -0.81 24.36 21.39
CA ASP A 439 -1.95 24.80 22.23
C ASP A 439 -2.92 25.68 21.45
N ALA A 440 -2.40 26.60 20.63
CA ALA A 440 -3.22 27.45 19.78
C ALA A 440 -4.08 26.67 18.77
N ASP A 441 -3.55 25.59 18.20
CA ASP A 441 -4.29 24.76 17.23
C ASP A 441 -5.38 23.93 17.95
N ILE A 442 -5.09 23.40 19.14
CA ILE A 442 -6.07 22.69 19.98
C ILE A 442 -7.19 23.63 20.43
N PHE A 443 -6.84 24.84 20.87
CA PHE A 443 -7.82 25.83 21.24
C PHE A 443 -8.71 26.29 20.08
N ALA A 444 -8.10 26.54 18.89
CA ALA A 444 -8.81 26.88 17.67
C ALA A 444 -9.73 25.75 17.19
N PHE A 445 -9.35 24.48 17.39
CA PHE A 445 -10.21 23.32 17.14
C PHE A 445 -11.48 23.42 18.00
N GLY A 446 -11.33 23.71 19.30
CA GLY A 446 -12.44 23.96 20.22
C GLY A 446 -13.38 25.06 19.71
N GLN A 447 -12.83 26.22 19.32
CA GLN A 447 -13.63 27.33 18.77
C GLN A 447 -14.40 26.92 17.50
N THR A 448 -13.79 26.08 16.66
CA THR A 448 -14.39 25.64 15.40
C THR A 448 -15.57 24.69 15.65
N ILE A 449 -15.44 23.72 16.56
CA ILE A 449 -16.53 22.79 16.88
C ILE A 449 -17.74 23.50 17.47
N ALA A 450 -17.51 24.57 18.24
CA ALA A 450 -18.60 25.40 18.78
C ALA A 450 -19.46 26.07 17.72
N GLN A 451 -18.91 26.33 16.54
CA GLN A 451 -19.65 26.93 15.41
C GLN A 451 -20.39 25.89 14.58
N MET A 452 -20.08 24.60 14.75
CA MET A 452 -20.59 23.53 13.90
C MET A 452 -21.63 22.64 14.60
N TYR A 453 -21.57 22.52 15.95
CA TYR A 453 -22.29 21.52 16.69
C TYR A 453 -23.09 22.14 17.83
N ASP A 454 -24.29 21.59 18.09
CA ASP A 454 -25.18 22.06 19.15
C ASP A 454 -24.88 21.39 20.51
N HIS A 455 -24.35 20.14 20.48
CA HIS A 455 -23.94 19.41 21.67
C HIS A 455 -22.68 18.61 21.36
N VAL A 456 -21.70 18.62 22.26
CA VAL A 456 -20.40 17.98 22.03
C VAL A 456 -20.01 17.09 23.20
N VAL A 457 -19.62 15.86 22.90
CA VAL A 457 -18.98 14.93 23.84
C VAL A 457 -17.50 14.83 23.48
N LEU A 458 -16.64 15.27 24.39
CA LEU A 458 -15.18 15.27 24.22
C LEU A 458 -14.56 14.02 24.83
N CYS A 459 -13.53 13.49 24.20
CA CYS A 459 -12.66 12.45 24.76
C CYS A 459 -11.19 12.71 24.41
N ASP A 460 -10.28 12.08 25.15
CA ASP A 460 -8.81 12.19 24.97
C ASP A 460 -8.22 10.78 24.95
N PRO A 461 -8.39 10.04 23.84
CA PRO A 461 -8.00 8.63 23.76
C PRO A 461 -6.48 8.43 23.77
N ASP A 462 -5.70 9.42 23.28
CA ASP A 462 -4.24 9.37 23.23
C ASP A 462 -3.65 10.77 23.47
N PRO A 463 -3.19 11.08 24.68
CA PRO A 463 -2.66 12.40 25.05
C PRO A 463 -1.32 12.74 24.39
N ARG A 464 -0.63 11.76 23.76
CA ARG A 464 0.63 11.95 23.00
C ARG A 464 1.67 12.81 23.71
N GLY A 465 1.94 12.48 24.96
CA GLY A 465 2.96 13.15 25.79
C GLY A 465 2.45 14.30 26.66
N ARG A 466 1.18 14.68 26.57
CA ARG A 466 0.51 15.58 27.53
C ARG A 466 -0.02 14.81 28.73
N ALA A 467 -0.38 15.54 29.79
CA ALA A 467 -1.11 14.95 30.91
C ALA A 467 -2.51 14.47 30.44
N PRO A 468 -3.02 13.33 30.95
CA PRO A 468 -4.36 12.87 30.61
C PRO A 468 -5.42 13.95 30.85
N GLY A 469 -6.30 14.20 29.90
CA GLY A 469 -7.34 15.21 29.93
C GLY A 469 -6.88 16.66 29.71
N GLU A 470 -5.59 16.90 29.51
CA GLU A 470 -5.08 18.25 29.21
C GLU A 470 -5.56 18.76 27.86
N THR A 471 -5.46 17.92 26.81
CA THR A 471 -5.94 18.23 25.46
C THR A 471 -7.44 18.53 25.47
N MET A 472 -8.22 17.65 26.09
CA MET A 472 -9.69 17.77 26.20
C MET A 472 -10.09 19.06 26.91
N ARG A 473 -9.36 19.46 27.96
CA ARG A 473 -9.60 20.71 28.69
C ARG A 473 -9.37 21.93 27.80
N MET A 474 -8.30 21.97 27.01
CA MET A 474 -8.03 23.07 26.07
C MET A 474 -9.08 23.12 24.94
N VAL A 475 -9.54 21.98 24.43
CA VAL A 475 -10.65 21.95 23.47
C VAL A 475 -11.92 22.52 24.09
N ARG A 476 -12.24 22.14 25.34
CA ARG A 476 -13.39 22.68 26.08
C ARG A 476 -13.29 24.21 26.27
N GLU A 477 -12.14 24.72 26.70
CA GLU A 477 -11.90 26.16 26.85
C GLU A 477 -12.10 26.88 25.50
N GLY A 478 -11.59 26.33 24.41
CA GLY A 478 -11.81 26.83 23.05
C GLY A 478 -13.28 26.82 22.65
N ALA A 479 -14.02 25.75 22.94
CA ALA A 479 -15.44 25.63 22.61
C ALA A 479 -16.31 26.63 23.37
N VAL A 480 -16.06 26.83 24.66
CA VAL A 480 -16.74 27.87 25.47
C VAL A 480 -16.41 29.25 24.91
N ALA A 481 -15.15 29.54 24.60
CA ALA A 481 -14.75 30.81 24.00
C ALA A 481 -15.37 31.01 22.60
N GLY A 482 -15.66 29.93 21.89
CA GLY A 482 -16.38 29.92 20.61
C GLY A 482 -17.89 30.11 20.71
N GLY A 483 -18.43 30.14 21.95
CA GLY A 483 -19.85 30.44 22.22
C GLY A 483 -20.72 29.19 22.49
N LEU A 484 -20.15 28.01 22.64
CA LEU A 484 -20.92 26.81 23.01
C LEU A 484 -21.22 26.88 24.53
N ASP A 485 -22.49 26.64 24.90
CA ASP A 485 -22.92 26.61 26.31
C ASP A 485 -22.25 25.42 27.04
N GLU A 486 -21.76 25.68 28.26
CA GLU A 486 -21.10 24.62 29.05
C GLU A 486 -22.02 23.42 29.36
N GLY A 487 -23.33 23.64 29.41
CA GLY A 487 -24.33 22.58 29.61
C GLY A 487 -24.46 21.63 28.39
N HIS A 488 -23.92 22.02 27.24
CA HIS A 488 -23.87 21.23 26.03
C HIS A 488 -22.48 20.63 25.71
N LEU A 489 -21.57 20.70 26.73
CA LEU A 489 -20.23 20.12 26.67
C LEU A 489 -20.09 19.01 27.70
N GLU A 490 -19.97 17.78 27.24
CA GLU A 490 -19.70 16.63 28.10
C GLU A 490 -18.29 16.09 27.87
N MET A 491 -17.73 15.42 28.87
CA MET A 491 -16.40 14.80 28.83
C MET A 491 -16.53 13.33 29.17
N ALA A 492 -15.99 12.45 28.30
CA ALA A 492 -16.00 11.00 28.46
C ALA A 492 -14.59 10.45 28.75
N GLU A 493 -14.53 9.32 29.44
CA GLU A 493 -13.26 8.69 29.83
C GLU A 493 -12.58 7.97 28.65
N SER A 494 -13.35 7.50 27.69
CA SER A 494 -12.85 6.80 26.50
C SER A 494 -13.61 7.20 25.24
N GLU A 495 -13.04 6.90 24.07
CA GLU A 495 -13.69 7.09 22.77
C GLU A 495 -14.99 6.27 22.70
N ALA A 496 -14.99 5.03 23.18
CA ALA A 496 -16.18 4.17 23.21
C ALA A 496 -17.30 4.78 24.05
N ASP A 497 -16.98 5.34 25.22
CA ASP A 497 -17.97 5.98 26.09
C ASP A 497 -18.50 7.27 25.47
N ALA A 498 -17.63 8.05 24.82
CA ALA A 498 -18.03 9.25 24.08
C ALA A 498 -18.98 8.93 22.92
N ILE A 499 -18.70 7.86 22.15
CA ILE A 499 -19.58 7.40 21.08
C ILE A 499 -20.95 6.98 21.65
N ARG A 500 -20.98 6.12 22.68
CA ARG A 500 -22.25 5.69 23.29
C ARG A 500 -23.03 6.89 23.78
N ARG A 501 -22.35 7.82 24.45
CA ARG A 501 -23.01 9.02 24.98
C ARG A 501 -23.58 9.92 23.89
N ALA A 502 -22.86 10.13 22.79
CA ALA A 502 -23.36 10.88 21.64
C ALA A 502 -24.60 10.23 21.01
N LEU A 503 -24.63 8.89 20.92
CA LEU A 503 -25.79 8.14 20.41
C LEU A 503 -26.99 8.19 21.38
N GLU A 504 -26.76 8.20 22.70
CA GLU A 504 -27.82 8.35 23.73
C GLU A 504 -28.48 9.72 23.71
N LEU A 505 -27.71 10.78 23.37
CA LEU A 505 -28.18 12.16 23.30
C LEU A 505 -29.01 12.44 22.04
N ALA A 506 -28.91 11.58 21.03
CA ALA A 506 -29.57 11.77 19.76
C ALA A 506 -31.10 11.62 19.86
N GLU A 507 -31.82 12.57 19.29
CA GLU A 507 -33.27 12.57 19.14
C GLU A 507 -33.68 12.37 17.67
N PRO A 508 -34.95 12.00 17.39
CA PRO A 508 -35.42 11.89 16.03
C PRO A 508 -35.24 13.19 15.24
N GLY A 509 -34.59 13.10 14.09
CA GLY A 509 -34.24 14.22 13.22
C GLY A 509 -32.83 14.77 13.41
N ASP A 510 -32.12 14.37 14.46
CA ASP A 510 -30.75 14.82 14.73
C ASP A 510 -29.74 14.21 13.74
N LEU A 511 -28.61 14.88 13.61
CA LEU A 511 -27.40 14.36 12.99
C LEU A 511 -26.34 14.12 14.08
N VAL A 512 -25.85 12.91 14.20
CA VAL A 512 -24.71 12.61 15.07
C VAL A 512 -23.44 12.60 14.21
N VAL A 513 -22.40 13.36 14.60
CA VAL A 513 -21.09 13.38 13.94
C VAL A 513 -20.06 12.72 14.85
N LEU A 514 -19.49 11.63 14.40
CA LEU A 514 -18.46 10.91 15.15
C LEU A 514 -17.09 11.14 14.49
N GLN A 515 -16.22 11.91 15.15
CA GLN A 515 -14.83 12.12 14.75
C GLN A 515 -13.96 11.11 15.49
N VAL A 516 -13.67 9.99 14.84
CA VAL A 516 -13.12 8.80 15.50
C VAL A 516 -11.67 8.53 15.10
N ASP A 517 -10.88 8.03 16.05
CA ASP A 517 -9.56 7.44 15.81
C ASP A 517 -9.67 5.93 15.56
N ASP A 518 -10.46 5.20 16.36
CA ASP A 518 -10.72 3.77 16.15
C ASP A 518 -11.98 3.54 15.33
N ILE A 519 -11.80 3.51 14.01
CA ILE A 519 -12.88 3.33 13.03
C ILE A 519 -13.61 1.99 13.24
N LYS A 520 -12.88 0.90 13.56
CA LYS A 520 -13.49 -0.43 13.75
C LYS A 520 -14.38 -0.46 14.99
N GLN A 521 -13.89 0.10 16.09
CA GLN A 521 -14.65 0.21 17.34
C GLN A 521 -15.93 1.03 17.13
N ALA A 522 -15.82 2.16 16.40
CA ALA A 522 -16.97 3.00 16.10
C ALA A 522 -18.07 2.23 15.37
N PHE A 523 -17.72 1.49 14.29
CA PHE A 523 -18.72 0.69 13.57
C PHE A 523 -19.28 -0.47 14.38
N ALA A 524 -18.47 -1.13 15.22
CA ALA A 524 -18.97 -2.18 16.13
C ALA A 524 -20.02 -1.61 17.11
N LEU A 525 -19.78 -0.42 17.66
CA LEU A 525 -20.73 0.27 18.56
C LEU A 525 -22.02 0.71 17.84
N LEU A 526 -21.91 1.14 16.59
CA LEU A 526 -23.09 1.46 15.77
C LEU A 526 -23.95 0.22 15.48
N GLU A 527 -23.35 -0.92 15.18
CA GLU A 527 -24.07 -2.18 14.99
C GLU A 527 -24.71 -2.66 16.31
N GLU A 528 -24.02 -2.53 17.45
CA GLU A 528 -24.58 -2.82 18.78
C GLU A 528 -25.82 -1.94 19.06
N ALA A 529 -25.73 -0.63 18.81
CA ALA A 529 -26.85 0.30 18.99
C ALA A 529 -28.04 -0.05 18.09
N ARG A 530 -27.82 -0.42 16.82
CA ARG A 530 -28.87 -0.91 15.91
C ARG A 530 -29.54 -2.18 16.42
N GLY A 531 -28.76 -3.13 16.93
CA GLY A 531 -29.25 -4.40 17.47
C GLY A 531 -30.11 -4.21 18.73
N ALA A 532 -29.71 -3.28 19.61
CA ALA A 532 -30.45 -2.96 20.84
C ALA A 532 -31.82 -2.34 20.55
N HIS A 533 -31.95 -1.47 19.55
CA HIS A 533 -33.22 -0.87 19.15
C HIS A 533 -34.12 -1.88 18.42
N GLY A 534 -33.56 -2.80 17.64
CA GLY A 534 -34.30 -3.87 16.97
C GLY A 534 -34.91 -4.88 17.95
N ALA A 535 -34.28 -5.12 19.10
CA ALA A 535 -34.75 -6.03 20.13
C ALA A 535 -35.92 -5.46 20.95
N SER A 536 -36.14 -4.16 20.96
CA SER A 536 -37.19 -3.47 21.71
C SER A 536 -38.57 -3.49 21.04
N ARG A 537 -38.68 -3.98 19.81
CA ARG A 537 -39.99 -4.20 19.15
C ARG A 537 -40.57 -5.53 19.55
N PRO A 538 -41.81 -5.60 20.20
CA PRO A 538 -42.49 -6.86 20.42
C PRO A 538 -42.77 -7.51 19.06
N GLN A 539 -42.22 -8.69 18.84
CA GLN A 539 -42.54 -9.52 17.67
C GLN A 539 -44.06 -9.72 17.59
N ARG A 540 -44.71 -9.02 16.67
CA ARG A 540 -46.09 -9.37 16.27
C ARG A 540 -46.01 -10.78 15.65
N ARG A 541 -46.49 -11.79 16.40
CA ARG A 541 -46.67 -13.14 15.86
C ARG A 541 -47.50 -13.04 14.57
N PRO A 542 -47.05 -13.67 13.49
CA PRO A 542 -47.89 -13.76 12.28
C PRO A 542 -49.18 -14.51 12.62
N ARG A 543 -50.33 -13.93 12.24
CA ARG A 543 -51.60 -14.63 12.30
C ARG A 543 -51.51 -15.85 11.38
N PRO A 544 -52.00 -17.04 11.81
CA PRO A 544 -52.07 -18.22 10.95
C PRO A 544 -52.95 -17.93 9.74
N ARG A 545 -52.43 -18.24 8.58
CA ARG A 545 -53.15 -18.15 7.29
C ARG A 545 -54.18 -19.23 7.29
N ALA A 546 -55.44 -18.87 7.04
CA ALA A 546 -56.54 -19.80 6.86
C ALA A 546 -56.22 -20.77 5.71
N GLU A 547 -56.33 -22.06 6.00
CA GLU A 547 -56.26 -23.16 5.03
C GLU A 547 -57.33 -22.93 3.94
N ARG A 548 -56.88 -22.79 2.70
CA ARG A 548 -57.74 -22.98 1.54
C ARG A 548 -57.46 -24.37 1.01
N GLY A 549 -58.56 -25.15 0.88
CA GLY A 549 -58.56 -26.52 0.44
C GLY A 549 -57.86 -26.77 -0.90
N GLU A 550 -57.27 -27.93 -0.97
CA GLU A 550 -56.71 -28.51 -2.18
C GLU A 550 -57.79 -28.70 -3.26
N PRO A 551 -57.51 -28.49 -4.53
CA PRO A 551 -58.20 -29.14 -5.62
C PRO A 551 -57.40 -30.34 -6.15
N ASP A 552 -58.17 -31.38 -6.47
CA ASP A 552 -57.87 -32.73 -6.93
C ASP A 552 -56.78 -32.81 -8.06
N ASP A 553 -56.00 -33.92 -7.94
CA ASP A 553 -55.12 -34.46 -8.99
C ASP A 553 -55.90 -34.93 -10.23
N PRO A 554 -55.33 -34.82 -11.44
CA PRO A 554 -55.58 -35.69 -12.56
C PRO A 554 -54.36 -36.54 -12.95
N PRO A 555 -54.59 -37.66 -13.66
CA PRO A 555 -53.79 -38.87 -13.51
C PRO A 555 -52.54 -38.98 -14.41
N ALA A 556 -51.67 -39.91 -14.01
CA ALA A 556 -50.44 -40.33 -14.64
C ALA A 556 -50.58 -40.78 -16.10
N ALA A 557 -49.59 -40.44 -16.93
CA ALA A 557 -49.32 -41.14 -18.17
C ALA A 557 -47.85 -41.54 -18.24
N ASN A 558 -47.64 -42.84 -18.40
CA ASN A 558 -46.39 -43.56 -18.64
C ASN A 558 -45.75 -43.24 -20.00
N GLY A 559 -44.43 -43.41 -20.07
CA GLY A 559 -43.77 -43.68 -21.35
C GLY A 559 -42.27 -43.33 -21.36
N THR A 560 -41.43 -44.29 -20.94
CA THR A 560 -40.31 -44.94 -21.65
C THR A 560 -39.31 -44.05 -22.46
N ALA A 561 -38.10 -43.97 -22.00
CA ALA A 561 -36.90 -44.79 -22.39
C ALA A 561 -35.96 -44.21 -23.46
N GLU A 562 -34.67 -44.34 -23.15
CA GLU A 562 -33.48 -44.54 -24.03
C GLU A 562 -32.85 -43.33 -24.71
N ALA A 563 -31.68 -42.96 -24.29
CA ALA A 563 -30.31 -43.47 -24.55
C ALA A 563 -29.58 -42.78 -25.74
N MET A 564 -28.32 -42.57 -25.51
CA MET A 564 -27.15 -42.35 -26.37
C MET A 564 -26.57 -40.95 -26.27
N ALA A 565 -25.48 -40.76 -25.57
CA ALA A 565 -24.09 -41.20 -25.83
C ALA A 565 -23.38 -40.49 -27.00
N ARG A 566 -22.26 -39.89 -26.60
CA ARG A 566 -20.98 -39.67 -27.31
C ARG A 566 -20.70 -38.40 -28.10
N SER A 567 -19.61 -37.88 -27.65
CA SER A 567 -18.34 -37.47 -28.27
C SER A 567 -18.31 -36.03 -28.73
N GLY A 568 -17.29 -35.37 -28.36
CA GLY A 568 -15.93 -35.22 -28.67
C GLY A 568 -15.63 -33.78 -28.88
N GLY A 569 -14.69 -33.25 -28.21
CA GLY A 569 -13.36 -32.98 -28.61
C GLY A 569 -13.15 -31.62 -29.28
N LEU A 570 -12.53 -30.77 -28.65
CA LEU A 570 -11.23 -30.12 -28.89
C LEU A 570 -11.05 -29.01 -27.89
#